data_05ec59ec0ccf44c578e3bdcd4bdf35cf
#
_entry.id   05ec59ec0ccf44c578e3bdcd4bdf35cf
#
_cell.length_a   1.000
_cell.length_b   1.000
_cell.length_c   1.000
_cell.angle_alpha   90.00
_cell.angle_beta   90.00
_cell.angle_gamma   90.00
#
_symmetry.space_group_name_H-M   'P 1'
#
loop_
_entity.id
_entity.type
_entity.pdbx_description
1 polymer ?
#
loop_
_entity_poly.entity_id
_entity_poly.type
_entity_poly.pdbx_seq_one_letter_code
_entity_poly.pdbx_strand_id
1 'polypeptide(L)'
;MIKRLFIKDFAIINELELSIKDGLTIITGETGAGKSIILKSLGIALGSKADKVYVRSGQDKSVIEAEVDDSAGSVFRRLISKAGRVRSFINEEPISEADYRLATKVFADFHGQNEQQFIMNPKTHVDFLDRFCGLEDKVAEIESCYNDYITIDQQITDLKELSQNASSKKELIEFQLNEINSVDPKVDEDIELTTQFKRLNNVDELISTLKNLNQSLTENEHSIYRQLSSAISDLDKISNYDDSIKSYVEIIKQSSIAIQDASSGLLNYADGIDNDPSLILEVEERLHSIERLKRKYGGSIESVHEYLNEALEELDELSNVDKKIDSLNEEKNYLIAKYQRLADDVHRIRSNSAKEIEEQIQNEMFELNIPKAQFVISITNKNDPQSNIRFDNVGVVFGPKGYDQVEFFFSANPGESPKPLSKIASGGEVSRIMLAIKSVLKKSDPVPTLVFDEIDAGISGQAAEKVSEALEKLSKDKQVICITHLPQIASKADHHIYISKEIDNEKTVVRARYLSEDEKVHAIAELFSGEIIPSEGLNTAKQFRTQARG
;
A
#
# COMPACT_ATOMS: atom_id res chain seq x y z
N MET A 1 -5.78 19.11 -25.26
CA MET A 1 -5.08 19.46 -26.53
C MET A 1 -4.26 20.71 -26.32
N ILE A 2 -3.27 20.99 -27.18
CA ILE A 2 -2.45 22.21 -27.09
C ILE A 2 -3.19 23.35 -27.79
N LYS A 3 -3.33 24.52 -27.14
CA LYS A 3 -4.00 25.71 -27.70
C LYS A 3 -3.03 26.76 -28.16
N ARG A 4 -1.93 26.98 -27.42
CA ARG A 4 -0.99 28.06 -27.71
C ARG A 4 0.44 27.63 -27.36
N LEU A 5 1.38 28.05 -28.19
CA LEU A 5 2.81 27.97 -27.96
C LEU A 5 3.41 29.37 -28.04
N PHE A 6 4.07 29.82 -26.97
CA PHE A 6 4.84 31.05 -26.94
C PHE A 6 6.32 30.74 -26.71
N ILE A 7 7.15 31.39 -27.50
CA ILE A 7 8.61 31.20 -27.49
C ILE A 7 9.28 32.56 -27.47
N LYS A 8 10.24 32.77 -26.55
CA LYS A 8 11.03 34.00 -26.50
C LYS A 8 12.49 33.67 -26.24
N ASP A 9 13.37 34.29 -27.06
CA ASP A 9 14.82 34.19 -26.99
C ASP A 9 15.36 32.74 -27.04
N PHE A 10 14.78 31.91 -27.92
CA PHE A 10 15.10 30.49 -28.04
C PHE A 10 15.80 30.20 -29.41
N ALA A 11 17.04 29.75 -29.38
CA ALA A 11 17.85 29.46 -30.53
C ALA A 11 17.87 30.64 -31.54
N ILE A 12 17.31 30.45 -32.74
CA ILE A 12 17.17 31.51 -33.76
C ILE A 12 15.88 32.32 -33.63
N ILE A 13 14.97 31.92 -32.76
CA ILE A 13 13.67 32.58 -32.54
C ILE A 13 13.84 33.69 -31.51
N ASN A 14 13.50 34.94 -31.93
CA ASN A 14 13.46 36.09 -31.02
C ASN A 14 12.17 36.05 -30.17
N GLU A 15 11.03 36.15 -30.86
CA GLU A 15 9.70 36.03 -30.24
C GLU A 15 8.73 35.43 -31.25
N LEU A 16 7.97 34.42 -30.82
CA LEU A 16 7.00 33.75 -31.67
C LEU A 16 5.82 33.31 -30.82
N GLU A 17 4.61 33.58 -31.29
CA GLU A 17 3.38 33.10 -30.72
C GLU A 17 2.56 32.34 -31.78
N LEU A 18 2.15 31.12 -31.46
CA LEU A 18 1.37 30.25 -32.33
C LEU A 18 0.14 29.76 -31.59
N SER A 19 -1.03 30.03 -32.11
CA SER A 19 -2.26 29.35 -31.71
C SER A 19 -2.33 28.03 -32.48
N ILE A 20 -2.43 26.91 -31.80
CA ILE A 20 -2.49 25.57 -32.42
C ILE A 20 -3.95 25.13 -32.46
N LYS A 21 -4.40 24.69 -33.63
CA LYS A 21 -5.78 24.31 -33.88
C LYS A 21 -5.94 22.79 -33.83
N ASP A 22 -7.19 22.34 -33.63
CA ASP A 22 -7.53 20.92 -33.67
C ASP A 22 -7.46 20.39 -35.13
N GLY A 23 -7.37 19.07 -35.29
CA GLY A 23 -7.20 18.43 -36.61
C GLY A 23 -5.74 18.30 -37.03
N LEU A 24 -5.49 18.23 -38.34
CA LEU A 24 -4.16 18.07 -38.92
C LEU A 24 -3.49 19.42 -39.21
N THR A 25 -2.54 19.79 -38.38
CA THR A 25 -1.70 20.98 -38.59
C THR A 25 -0.38 20.57 -39.23
N ILE A 26 -0.13 21.03 -40.46
CA ILE A 26 1.13 20.80 -41.17
C ILE A 26 2.02 22.04 -41.09
N ILE A 27 3.31 21.82 -40.87
CA ILE A 27 4.32 22.85 -40.80
C ILE A 27 5.29 22.65 -41.96
N THR A 28 5.37 23.65 -42.88
CA THR A 28 6.33 23.70 -43.97
C THR A 28 7.18 24.97 -43.93
N GLY A 29 8.09 25.13 -44.84
CA GLY A 29 8.94 26.31 -44.97
C GLY A 29 10.38 25.96 -45.38
N GLU A 30 11.22 26.95 -45.50
CA GLU A 30 12.63 26.82 -45.95
C GLU A 30 13.46 25.84 -45.11
N THR A 31 14.43 25.18 -45.73
CA THR A 31 15.36 24.31 -45.00
C THR A 31 16.19 25.12 -44.01
N GLY A 32 16.22 24.66 -42.75
CA GLY A 32 16.90 25.38 -41.67
C GLY A 32 16.16 26.64 -41.18
N ALA A 33 14.90 26.88 -41.59
CA ALA A 33 14.05 28.00 -41.10
C ALA A 33 13.62 27.88 -39.63
N GLY A 34 13.89 26.77 -38.97
CA GLY A 34 13.55 26.61 -37.55
C GLY A 34 12.35 25.69 -37.28
N LYS A 35 11.89 24.92 -38.28
CA LYS A 35 10.75 23.98 -38.11
C LYS A 35 10.96 23.04 -36.92
N SER A 36 12.03 22.27 -36.93
CA SER A 36 12.34 21.34 -35.81
C SER A 36 12.66 22.08 -34.49
N ILE A 37 13.11 23.36 -34.56
CA ILE A 37 13.32 24.19 -33.36
C ILE A 37 11.98 24.52 -32.68
N ILE A 38 10.91 24.77 -33.45
CA ILE A 38 9.57 25.02 -32.92
C ILE A 38 9.04 23.75 -32.24
N LEU A 39 9.14 22.55 -32.86
CA LEU A 39 8.74 21.32 -32.22
C LEU A 39 9.59 21.03 -30.98
N LYS A 40 10.91 21.30 -31.05
CA LYS A 40 11.79 21.16 -29.89
C LYS A 40 11.39 22.07 -28.73
N SER A 41 11.00 23.32 -29.02
CA SER A 41 10.49 24.21 -27.97
C SER A 41 9.20 23.71 -27.37
N LEU A 42 8.28 23.18 -28.17
CA LEU A 42 7.05 22.58 -27.70
C LEU A 42 7.33 21.36 -26.81
N GLY A 43 8.25 20.47 -27.23
CA GLY A 43 8.69 19.33 -26.41
C GLY A 43 9.28 19.79 -25.07
N ILE A 44 10.11 20.82 -25.07
CA ILE A 44 10.68 21.40 -23.85
C ILE A 44 9.59 21.99 -22.97
N ALA A 45 8.63 22.73 -23.51
CA ALA A 45 7.49 23.25 -22.76
C ALA A 45 6.70 22.12 -22.10
N LEU A 46 6.63 20.95 -22.72
CA LEU A 46 5.91 19.77 -22.23
C LEU A 46 6.83 18.71 -21.59
N GLY A 47 7.96 19.13 -20.99
CA GLY A 47 8.74 18.29 -20.09
C GLY A 47 9.97 17.60 -20.69
N SER A 48 10.26 17.75 -22.00
CA SER A 48 11.51 17.25 -22.60
C SER A 48 12.73 17.95 -22.00
N LYS A 49 13.91 17.31 -22.12
CA LYS A 49 15.17 17.86 -21.57
C LYS A 49 15.51 19.21 -22.18
N ALA A 50 15.67 20.21 -21.35
CA ALA A 50 16.11 21.54 -21.73
C ALA A 50 17.63 21.65 -21.62
N ASP A 51 18.28 22.38 -22.58
CA ASP A 51 19.71 22.66 -22.57
C ASP A 51 19.96 24.14 -22.77
N LYS A 52 21.05 24.67 -22.17
CA LYS A 52 21.50 26.05 -22.31
C LYS A 52 21.86 26.42 -23.75
N VAL A 53 22.18 25.45 -24.60
CA VAL A 53 22.49 25.65 -26.01
C VAL A 53 21.34 26.31 -26.78
N TYR A 54 20.11 26.16 -26.27
CA TYR A 54 18.92 26.77 -26.85
C TYR A 54 18.68 28.22 -26.41
N VAL A 55 19.46 28.79 -25.49
CA VAL A 55 19.34 30.20 -25.15
C VAL A 55 19.93 31.01 -26.29
N ARG A 56 19.17 31.96 -26.87
CA ARG A 56 19.57 32.80 -28.00
C ARG A 56 20.86 33.54 -27.69
N SER A 57 21.74 33.61 -28.65
CA SER A 57 23.03 34.32 -28.52
C SER A 57 22.79 35.80 -28.15
N GLY A 58 23.49 36.26 -27.11
CA GLY A 58 23.34 37.62 -26.59
C GLY A 58 22.23 37.81 -25.55
N GLN A 59 21.45 36.76 -25.23
CA GLN A 59 20.40 36.80 -24.22
C GLN A 59 20.80 36.05 -22.96
N ASP A 60 20.21 36.42 -21.80
CA ASP A 60 20.49 35.82 -20.51
C ASP A 60 19.58 34.61 -20.20
N LYS A 61 18.41 34.58 -20.82
CA LYS A 61 17.39 33.54 -20.61
C LYS A 61 16.50 33.34 -21.83
N SER A 62 15.95 32.15 -21.95
CA SER A 62 14.88 31.81 -22.88
C SER A 62 13.59 31.48 -22.09
N VAL A 63 12.43 31.84 -22.66
CA VAL A 63 11.10 31.55 -22.11
C VAL A 63 10.31 30.74 -23.12
N ILE A 64 9.73 29.66 -22.69
CA ILE A 64 8.84 28.84 -23.50
C ILE A 64 7.57 28.55 -22.70
N GLU A 65 6.41 28.76 -23.32
CA GLU A 65 5.10 28.48 -22.71
C GLU A 65 4.24 27.65 -23.66
N ALA A 66 3.56 26.68 -23.11
CA ALA A 66 2.48 25.94 -23.77
C ALA A 66 1.21 26.04 -22.95
N GLU A 67 0.14 26.47 -23.58
CA GLU A 67 -1.21 26.48 -23.02
C GLU A 67 -1.99 25.28 -23.53
N VAL A 68 -2.62 24.56 -22.63
CA VAL A 68 -3.39 23.35 -22.95
C VAL A 68 -4.87 23.51 -22.62
N ASP A 69 -5.69 22.82 -23.38
CA ASP A 69 -7.12 22.73 -23.17
C ASP A 69 -7.41 21.59 -22.19
N ASP A 70 -7.31 21.89 -20.93
CA ASP A 70 -7.80 21.06 -19.84
C ASP A 70 -8.90 21.80 -19.06
N SER A 71 -9.47 21.17 -18.05
CA SER A 71 -10.54 21.79 -17.23
C SER A 71 -10.12 23.08 -16.52
N ALA A 72 -8.82 23.34 -16.40
CA ALA A 72 -8.23 24.48 -15.70
C ALA A 72 -7.62 25.52 -16.66
N GLY A 73 -7.46 25.21 -17.96
CA GLY A 73 -6.73 26.06 -18.90
C GLY A 73 -5.26 26.23 -18.52
N SER A 74 -4.58 25.13 -18.25
CA SER A 74 -3.24 25.15 -17.68
C SER A 74 -2.19 25.71 -18.61
N VAL A 75 -1.29 26.56 -18.06
CA VAL A 75 -0.15 27.14 -18.75
C VAL A 75 1.13 26.52 -18.17
N PHE A 76 1.86 25.82 -19.03
CA PHE A 76 3.15 25.23 -18.73
C PHE A 76 4.27 26.12 -19.22
N ARG A 77 5.10 26.66 -18.29
CA ARG A 77 6.19 27.59 -18.63
C ARG A 77 7.53 27.03 -18.17
N ARG A 78 8.54 27.16 -19.03
CA ARG A 78 9.94 26.89 -18.70
C ARG A 78 10.84 28.10 -18.97
N LEU A 79 11.70 28.39 -18.01
CA LEU A 79 12.76 29.40 -18.11
C LEU A 79 14.10 28.67 -18.15
N ILE A 80 14.86 28.89 -19.20
CA ILE A 80 16.20 28.34 -19.38
C ILE A 80 17.20 29.49 -19.30
N SER A 81 18.08 29.49 -18.30
CA SER A 81 19.11 30.52 -18.16
C SER A 81 20.38 30.15 -18.95
N LYS A 82 21.17 31.17 -19.35
CA LYS A 82 22.50 31.01 -19.98
C LYS A 82 23.47 30.18 -19.12
N ALA A 83 23.28 30.19 -17.79
CA ALA A 83 24.04 29.36 -16.86
C ALA A 83 23.58 27.87 -16.81
N GLY A 84 22.57 27.49 -17.60
CA GLY A 84 22.04 26.13 -17.65
C GLY A 84 21.03 25.78 -16.56
N ARG A 85 20.59 26.75 -15.76
CA ARG A 85 19.51 26.51 -14.78
C ARG A 85 18.15 26.53 -15.48
N VAL A 86 17.34 25.51 -15.23
CA VAL A 86 15.95 25.40 -15.72
C VAL A 86 15.01 25.61 -14.55
N ARG A 87 13.98 26.42 -14.75
CA ARG A 87 12.89 26.61 -13.81
C ARG A 87 11.57 26.30 -14.52
N SER A 88 10.73 25.51 -13.88
CA SER A 88 9.44 25.07 -14.42
C SER A 88 8.31 25.65 -13.60
N PHE A 89 7.22 26.03 -14.26
CA PHE A 89 6.04 26.65 -13.64
C PHE A 89 4.77 26.06 -14.27
N ILE A 90 3.76 25.87 -13.44
CA ILE A 90 2.39 25.57 -13.87
C ILE A 90 1.49 26.68 -13.32
N ASN A 91 0.77 27.39 -14.21
CA ASN A 91 -0.07 28.53 -13.84
C ASN A 91 0.68 29.55 -12.95
N GLU A 92 1.93 29.88 -13.33
CA GLU A 92 2.85 30.78 -12.62
C GLU A 92 3.46 30.25 -11.31
N GLU A 93 2.97 29.15 -10.76
CA GLU A 93 3.52 28.52 -9.57
C GLU A 93 4.77 27.69 -9.90
N PRO A 94 5.89 27.86 -9.17
CA PRO A 94 7.09 27.09 -9.39
C PRO A 94 6.89 25.64 -8.93
N ILE A 95 7.37 24.69 -9.74
CA ILE A 95 7.21 23.26 -9.49
C ILE A 95 8.54 22.52 -9.69
N SER A 96 8.70 21.36 -9.05
CA SER A 96 9.87 20.50 -9.26
C SER A 96 9.90 19.93 -10.68
N GLU A 97 11.11 19.64 -11.20
CA GLU A 97 11.28 19.06 -12.53
C GLU A 97 10.57 17.70 -12.66
N ALA A 98 10.56 16.89 -11.59
CA ALA A 98 9.90 15.58 -11.58
C ALA A 98 8.39 15.71 -11.72
N ASP A 99 7.78 16.57 -10.90
CA ASP A 99 6.33 16.79 -10.91
C ASP A 99 5.87 17.48 -12.20
N TYR A 100 6.69 18.41 -12.72
CA TYR A 100 6.43 19.04 -14.01
C TYR A 100 6.35 18.02 -15.15
N ARG A 101 7.31 17.07 -15.22
CA ARG A 101 7.28 16.01 -16.22
C ARG A 101 6.09 15.08 -16.07
N LEU A 102 5.69 14.77 -14.84
CA LEU A 102 4.49 13.97 -14.59
C LEU A 102 3.23 14.68 -15.07
N ALA A 103 3.10 15.97 -14.79
CA ALA A 103 1.94 16.77 -15.18
C ALA A 103 1.84 16.97 -16.70
N THR A 104 2.97 17.10 -17.40
CA THR A 104 2.98 17.46 -18.84
C THR A 104 2.89 16.27 -19.80
N LYS A 105 3.37 15.09 -19.38
CA LYS A 105 3.48 13.89 -20.26
C LYS A 105 2.17 13.39 -20.85
N VAL A 106 1.03 13.79 -20.28
CA VAL A 106 -0.31 13.35 -20.69
C VAL A 106 -0.89 14.18 -21.83
N PHE A 107 -0.27 15.32 -22.21
CA PHE A 107 -0.82 16.25 -23.19
C PHE A 107 -0.32 16.05 -24.61
N ALA A 108 0.91 15.60 -24.80
CA ALA A 108 1.46 15.36 -26.13
C ALA A 108 2.46 14.21 -26.15
N ASP A 109 2.47 13.48 -27.28
CA ASP A 109 3.46 12.44 -27.60
C ASP A 109 4.24 12.86 -28.84
N PHE A 110 5.56 12.83 -28.74
CA PHE A 110 6.48 13.33 -29.76
C PHE A 110 7.17 12.17 -30.48
N HIS A 111 7.06 12.14 -31.80
CA HIS A 111 7.61 11.09 -32.67
C HIS A 111 8.68 11.67 -33.59
N GLY A 112 9.91 11.75 -33.09
CA GLY A 112 11.07 12.30 -33.78
C GLY A 112 12.39 11.83 -33.16
N GLN A 113 13.52 12.40 -33.57
CA GLN A 113 14.85 12.04 -33.06
C GLN A 113 15.00 12.41 -31.56
N ASN A 114 15.38 11.44 -30.73
CA ASN A 114 15.73 11.62 -29.31
C ASN A 114 14.60 12.12 -28.40
N GLU A 115 13.34 11.83 -28.69
CA GLU A 115 12.23 12.24 -27.85
C GLU A 115 11.62 11.06 -27.09
N GLN A 116 11.11 11.33 -25.86
CA GLN A 116 10.47 10.32 -25.03
C GLN A 116 9.04 10.11 -25.52
N GLN A 117 8.76 8.92 -26.01
CA GLN A 117 7.42 8.51 -26.43
C GLN A 117 6.76 7.74 -25.30
N PHE A 118 5.49 8.02 -25.03
CA PHE A 118 4.74 7.37 -23.97
C PHE A 118 4.67 5.83 -24.18
N ILE A 119 4.49 5.40 -25.42
CA ILE A 119 4.43 3.99 -25.80
C ILE A 119 5.79 3.28 -25.77
N MET A 120 6.90 3.99 -25.73
CA MET A 120 8.23 3.39 -25.59
C MET A 120 8.53 2.92 -24.15
N ASN A 121 7.71 3.31 -23.19
CA ASN A 121 7.85 2.87 -21.80
C ASN A 121 7.11 1.52 -21.57
N PRO A 122 7.82 0.40 -21.30
CA PRO A 122 7.18 -0.89 -21.10
C PRO A 122 6.12 -0.91 -20.00
N LYS A 123 6.24 -0.03 -19.00
CA LYS A 123 5.27 0.06 -17.88
C LYS A 123 3.88 0.55 -18.32
N THR A 124 3.77 1.17 -19.50
CA THR A 124 2.51 1.68 -20.03
C THR A 124 1.84 0.71 -21.01
N HIS A 125 2.54 -0.33 -21.45
CA HIS A 125 2.02 -1.26 -22.47
C HIS A 125 0.77 -1.99 -22.00
N VAL A 126 0.71 -2.37 -20.73
CA VAL A 126 -0.48 -3.00 -20.15
C VAL A 126 -1.68 -2.05 -20.19
N ASP A 127 -1.48 -0.75 -19.95
CA ASP A 127 -2.56 0.24 -19.97
C ASP A 127 -3.13 0.44 -21.38
N PHE A 128 -2.27 0.41 -22.41
CA PHE A 128 -2.74 0.42 -23.81
C PHE A 128 -3.57 -0.80 -24.15
N LEU A 129 -3.11 -1.97 -23.73
CA LEU A 129 -3.83 -3.22 -23.97
C LEU A 129 -5.18 -3.23 -23.23
N ASP A 130 -5.19 -2.85 -21.96
CA ASP A 130 -6.41 -2.81 -21.14
C ASP A 130 -7.47 -1.85 -21.70
N ARG A 131 -7.05 -0.67 -22.11
CA ARG A 131 -7.96 0.30 -22.75
C ARG A 131 -8.49 -0.17 -24.08
N PHE A 132 -7.66 -0.82 -24.91
CA PHE A 132 -8.13 -1.41 -26.16
C PHE A 132 -9.18 -2.48 -25.91
N CYS A 133 -9.00 -3.26 -24.86
CA CYS A 133 -9.92 -4.34 -24.46
C CYS A 133 -11.15 -3.83 -23.68
N GLY A 134 -11.20 -2.55 -23.27
CA GLY A 134 -12.25 -2.01 -22.39
C GLY A 134 -12.24 -2.67 -21.01
N LEU A 135 -11.05 -2.88 -20.44
CA LEU A 135 -10.85 -3.60 -19.18
C LEU A 135 -10.71 -2.67 -17.96
N GLU A 136 -10.87 -1.35 -18.12
CA GLU A 136 -10.61 -0.36 -17.07
C GLU A 136 -11.38 -0.68 -15.78
N ASP A 137 -12.65 -1.02 -15.88
CA ASP A 137 -13.49 -1.35 -14.72
C ASP A 137 -13.03 -2.63 -14.03
N LYS A 138 -12.67 -3.67 -14.79
CA LYS A 138 -12.17 -4.93 -14.24
C LYS A 138 -10.80 -4.77 -13.58
N VAL A 139 -9.93 -3.97 -14.18
CA VAL A 139 -8.60 -3.67 -13.61
C VAL A 139 -8.74 -2.84 -12.34
N ALA A 140 -9.68 -1.89 -12.29
CA ALA A 140 -9.99 -1.15 -11.06
C ALA A 140 -10.50 -2.07 -9.94
N GLU A 141 -11.30 -3.10 -10.28
CA GLU A 141 -11.74 -4.11 -9.31
C GLU A 141 -10.57 -4.98 -8.80
N ILE A 142 -9.64 -5.36 -9.69
CA ILE A 142 -8.39 -6.06 -9.30
C ILE A 142 -7.55 -5.19 -8.37
N GLU A 143 -7.38 -3.92 -8.69
CA GLU A 143 -6.61 -2.97 -7.88
C GLU A 143 -7.20 -2.79 -6.49
N SER A 144 -8.53 -2.64 -6.39
CA SER A 144 -9.22 -2.60 -5.10
C SER A 144 -8.96 -3.86 -4.29
N CYS A 145 -9.18 -5.04 -4.90
CA CYS A 145 -8.97 -6.33 -4.25
C CYS A 145 -7.51 -6.55 -3.81
N TYR A 146 -6.55 -6.08 -4.60
CA TYR A 146 -5.13 -6.11 -4.27
C TYR A 146 -4.80 -5.22 -3.06
N ASN A 147 -5.33 -4.00 -3.01
CA ASN A 147 -5.10 -3.08 -1.92
C ASN A 147 -5.73 -3.59 -0.60
N ASP A 148 -6.92 -4.17 -0.67
CA ASP A 148 -7.57 -4.83 0.48
C ASP A 148 -6.71 -6.00 0.99
N TYR A 149 -6.21 -6.84 0.07
CA TYR A 149 -5.31 -7.94 0.41
C TYR A 149 -4.03 -7.46 1.11
N ILE A 150 -3.36 -6.43 0.59
CA ILE A 150 -2.14 -5.87 1.20
C ILE A 150 -2.44 -5.33 2.60
N THR A 151 -3.58 -4.67 2.78
CA THR A 151 -3.99 -4.11 4.07
C THR A 151 -4.20 -5.22 5.11
N ILE A 152 -4.91 -6.29 4.75
CA ILE A 152 -5.15 -7.44 5.62
C ILE A 152 -3.85 -8.20 5.92
N ASP A 153 -2.99 -8.39 4.92
CA ASP A 153 -1.71 -9.08 5.11
C ASP A 153 -0.80 -8.33 6.09
N GLN A 154 -0.78 -7.01 6.02
CA GLN A 154 -0.06 -6.17 6.99
C GLN A 154 -0.67 -6.30 8.40
N GLN A 155 -2.00 -6.23 8.54
CA GLN A 155 -2.67 -6.41 9.82
C GLN A 155 -2.37 -7.77 10.46
N ILE A 156 -2.38 -8.85 9.67
CA ILE A 156 -2.00 -10.18 10.15
C ILE A 156 -0.55 -10.22 10.61
N THR A 157 0.34 -9.56 9.89
CA THR A 157 1.77 -9.51 10.23
C THR A 157 1.98 -8.77 11.55
N ASP A 158 1.36 -7.61 11.71
CA ASP A 158 1.45 -6.81 12.94
C ASP A 158 0.89 -7.57 14.17
N LEU A 159 -0.28 -8.24 14.00
CA LEU A 159 -0.88 -9.06 15.05
C LEU A 159 -0.04 -10.29 15.39
N LYS A 160 0.61 -10.92 14.41
CA LYS A 160 1.51 -12.06 14.65
C LYS A 160 2.75 -11.66 15.42
N GLU A 161 3.34 -10.50 15.14
CA GLU A 161 4.46 -9.97 15.92
C GLU A 161 4.06 -9.71 17.38
N LEU A 162 2.86 -9.15 17.60
CA LEU A 162 2.28 -8.98 18.94
C LEU A 162 2.05 -10.33 19.62
N SER A 163 1.46 -11.31 18.94
CA SER A 163 1.18 -12.64 19.48
C SER A 163 2.44 -13.44 19.80
N GLN A 164 3.51 -13.35 18.98
CA GLN A 164 4.80 -13.99 19.28
C GLN A 164 5.42 -13.48 20.59
N ASN A 165 5.39 -12.18 20.81
CA ASN A 165 5.84 -11.57 22.06
C ASN A 165 4.96 -11.96 23.25
N ALA A 166 3.68 -12.24 23.00
CA ALA A 166 2.67 -12.62 23.99
C ALA A 166 2.65 -14.13 24.30
N SER A 167 3.17 -15.00 23.44
CA SER A 167 3.11 -16.46 23.62
C SER A 167 3.79 -16.93 24.93
N SER A 168 4.98 -16.43 25.20
CA SER A 168 5.69 -16.73 26.46
C SER A 168 4.96 -16.20 27.68
N LYS A 169 4.26 -15.08 27.53
CA LYS A 169 3.44 -14.48 28.60
C LYS A 169 2.18 -15.31 28.85
N LYS A 170 1.54 -15.82 27.80
CA LYS A 170 0.38 -16.71 27.88
C LYS A 170 0.71 -18.01 28.62
N GLU A 171 1.82 -18.68 28.26
CA GLU A 171 2.28 -19.89 28.96
C GLU A 171 2.54 -19.61 30.44
N LEU A 172 3.15 -18.47 30.76
CA LEU A 172 3.41 -18.07 32.14
C LEU A 172 2.11 -17.85 32.91
N ILE A 173 1.15 -17.12 32.32
CA ILE A 173 -0.16 -16.86 32.93
C ILE A 173 -0.91 -18.18 33.16
N GLU A 174 -0.98 -19.07 32.18
CA GLU A 174 -1.62 -20.38 32.29
C GLU A 174 -0.98 -21.22 33.43
N PHE A 175 0.34 -21.21 33.54
CA PHE A 175 1.03 -21.89 34.64
C PHE A 175 0.66 -21.29 36.00
N GLN A 176 0.60 -19.96 36.13
CA GLN A 176 0.24 -19.26 37.36
C GLN A 176 -1.21 -19.51 37.76
N LEU A 177 -2.13 -19.48 36.77
CA LEU A 177 -3.54 -19.81 37.00
C LEU A 177 -3.70 -21.26 37.51
N ASN A 178 -3.00 -22.21 36.91
CA ASN A 178 -3.03 -23.60 37.35
C ASN A 178 -2.46 -23.78 38.77
N GLU A 179 -1.40 -23.05 39.11
CA GLU A 179 -0.81 -23.08 40.45
C GLU A 179 -1.80 -22.55 41.50
N ILE A 180 -2.47 -21.41 41.25
CA ILE A 180 -3.47 -20.84 42.17
C ILE A 180 -4.68 -21.77 42.28
N ASN A 181 -5.22 -22.22 41.13
CA ASN A 181 -6.42 -23.09 41.12
C ASN A 181 -6.17 -24.46 41.77
N SER A 182 -4.94 -25.00 41.73
CA SER A 182 -4.58 -26.26 42.37
C SER A 182 -4.66 -26.19 43.90
N VAL A 183 -4.42 -25.00 44.45
CA VAL A 183 -4.50 -24.75 45.88
C VAL A 183 -5.90 -24.26 46.29
N ASP A 184 -6.55 -23.43 45.45
CA ASP A 184 -7.88 -22.87 45.66
C ASP A 184 -8.08 -22.30 47.09
N PRO A 185 -7.29 -21.30 47.51
CA PRO A 185 -7.39 -20.76 48.87
C PRO A 185 -8.69 -19.98 49.06
N LYS A 186 -9.36 -20.20 50.22
CA LYS A 186 -10.61 -19.51 50.53
C LYS A 186 -10.36 -18.29 51.41
N VAL A 187 -11.22 -17.29 51.30
CA VAL A 187 -11.12 -16.06 52.12
C VAL A 187 -11.07 -16.43 53.58
N ASP A 188 -10.14 -15.83 54.34
CA ASP A 188 -9.87 -16.05 55.77
C ASP A 188 -9.39 -17.47 56.16
N GLU A 189 -9.19 -18.40 55.19
CA GLU A 189 -8.76 -19.77 55.46
C GLU A 189 -7.43 -19.84 56.24
N ASP A 190 -6.49 -18.95 55.94
CA ASP A 190 -5.19 -18.86 56.64
C ASP A 190 -5.33 -18.46 58.12
N ILE A 191 -6.32 -17.61 58.44
CA ILE A 191 -6.60 -17.17 59.81
C ILE A 191 -7.20 -18.35 60.61
N GLU A 192 -8.17 -19.03 60.01
CA GLU A 192 -8.81 -20.21 60.60
C GLU A 192 -7.78 -21.33 60.85
N LEU A 193 -7.01 -21.66 59.82
CA LEU A 193 -5.98 -22.71 59.92
C LEU A 193 -4.86 -22.35 60.90
N THR A 194 -4.48 -21.08 60.97
CA THR A 194 -3.48 -20.63 61.96
C THR A 194 -3.99 -20.78 63.39
N THR A 195 -5.26 -20.50 63.62
CA THR A 195 -5.89 -20.67 64.93
C THR A 195 -6.00 -22.14 65.27
N GLN A 196 -6.39 -22.99 64.34
CA GLN A 196 -6.45 -24.43 64.48
C GLN A 196 -5.07 -25.03 64.76
N PHE A 197 -4.04 -24.64 64.00
CA PHE A 197 -2.65 -25.08 64.19
C PHE A 197 -2.12 -24.76 65.57
N LYS A 198 -2.32 -23.49 66.06
CA LYS A 198 -1.92 -23.13 67.41
C LYS A 198 -2.58 -23.97 68.49
N ARG A 199 -3.91 -24.27 68.31
CA ARG A 199 -4.63 -25.14 69.25
C ARG A 199 -4.08 -26.55 69.23
N LEU A 200 -3.89 -27.14 68.05
CA LEU A 200 -3.40 -28.50 67.91
C LEU A 200 -1.96 -28.68 68.41
N ASN A 201 -1.09 -27.71 68.14
CA ASN A 201 0.33 -27.78 68.54
C ASN A 201 0.52 -27.67 70.08
N ASN A 202 -0.46 -27.12 70.81
CA ASN A 202 -0.42 -27.02 72.27
C ASN A 202 -1.31 -28.03 72.98
N VAL A 203 -1.85 -29.02 72.25
CA VAL A 203 -2.79 -30.03 72.80
C VAL A 203 -2.15 -30.85 73.92
N ASP A 204 -0.91 -31.30 73.74
CA ASP A 204 -0.24 -32.08 74.77
C ASP A 204 0.01 -31.28 76.08
N GLU A 205 0.38 -30.01 75.98
CA GLU A 205 0.55 -29.14 77.11
C GLU A 205 -0.79 -28.84 77.81
N LEU A 206 -1.85 -28.60 77.00
CA LEU A 206 -3.20 -28.41 77.51
C LEU A 206 -3.69 -29.65 78.27
N ILE A 207 -3.59 -30.87 77.69
CA ILE A 207 -4.03 -32.12 78.33
C ILE A 207 -3.23 -32.39 79.57
N SER A 208 -1.86 -32.26 79.51
CA SER A 208 -1.02 -32.49 80.67
C SER A 208 -1.32 -31.52 81.83
N THR A 209 -1.52 -30.23 81.52
CA THR A 209 -1.84 -29.23 82.50
C THR A 209 -3.21 -29.48 83.15
N LEU A 210 -4.24 -29.84 82.35
CA LEU A 210 -5.55 -30.16 82.85
C LEU A 210 -5.55 -31.39 83.75
N LYS A 211 -4.81 -32.46 83.34
CA LYS A 211 -4.65 -33.67 84.17
C LYS A 211 -3.92 -33.41 85.46
N ASN A 212 -2.83 -32.61 85.45
CA ASN A 212 -2.13 -32.21 86.65
C ASN A 212 -3.01 -31.39 87.62
N LEU A 213 -3.83 -30.49 87.05
CA LEU A 213 -4.84 -29.74 87.84
C LEU A 213 -5.88 -30.67 88.48
N ASN A 214 -6.42 -31.63 87.72
CA ASN A 214 -7.36 -32.62 88.22
C ASN A 214 -6.74 -33.43 89.38
N GLN A 215 -5.50 -33.89 89.24
CA GLN A 215 -4.76 -34.60 90.31
C GLN A 215 -4.65 -33.72 91.56
N SER A 216 -4.25 -32.43 91.40
CA SER A 216 -4.10 -31.53 92.52
C SER A 216 -5.44 -31.18 93.22
N LEU A 217 -6.49 -31.07 92.43
CA LEU A 217 -7.79 -30.72 92.95
C LEU A 217 -8.50 -31.91 93.70
N THR A 218 -8.44 -33.15 93.15
CA THR A 218 -9.27 -34.23 93.60
C THR A 218 -8.57 -35.60 93.87
N GLU A 219 -7.55 -36.00 93.06
CA GLU A 219 -7.05 -37.38 93.06
C GLU A 219 -5.92 -37.62 94.07
N ASN A 220 -4.95 -36.72 94.21
CA ASN A 220 -3.80 -36.92 95.08
C ASN A 220 -4.15 -37.06 96.53
N GLU A 221 -3.25 -37.71 97.28
CA GLU A 221 -3.42 -37.88 98.72
C GLU A 221 -3.54 -36.54 99.50
N HIS A 222 -2.92 -35.52 98.95
CA HIS A 222 -2.92 -34.15 99.46
C HIS A 222 -3.81 -33.21 98.62
N SER A 223 -4.75 -33.78 97.88
CA SER A 223 -5.66 -32.95 97.04
C SER A 223 -6.48 -31.99 97.87
N ILE A 224 -6.86 -30.83 97.28
CA ILE A 224 -7.67 -29.82 97.94
C ILE A 224 -9.01 -30.46 98.44
N TYR A 225 -9.59 -31.31 97.61
CA TYR A 225 -10.87 -32.04 98.00
C TYR A 225 -10.68 -32.86 99.26
N ARG A 226 -9.60 -33.65 99.36
CA ARG A 226 -9.31 -34.47 100.54
C ARG A 226 -9.01 -33.64 101.79
N GLN A 227 -8.23 -32.52 101.62
CA GLN A 227 -8.00 -31.59 102.74
C GLN A 227 -9.24 -30.94 103.25
N LEU A 228 -10.16 -30.50 102.31
CA LEU A 228 -11.44 -29.97 102.68
C LEU A 228 -12.34 -31.04 103.40
N SER A 229 -12.30 -32.26 102.84
CA SER A 229 -13.06 -33.38 103.46
C SER A 229 -12.60 -33.71 104.91
N SER A 230 -11.30 -33.67 105.14
CA SER A 230 -10.68 -33.82 106.46
C SER A 230 -11.11 -32.68 107.36
N ALA A 231 -11.03 -31.42 106.88
CA ALA A 231 -11.48 -30.27 107.66
C ALA A 231 -12.97 -30.30 108.00
N ILE A 232 -13.80 -30.75 107.04
CA ILE A 232 -15.20 -30.93 107.24
C ILE A 232 -15.46 -31.95 108.38
N SER A 233 -14.77 -33.10 108.36
CA SER A 233 -14.89 -34.16 109.39
C SER A 233 -14.47 -33.63 110.77
N ASP A 234 -13.42 -32.82 110.84
CA ASP A 234 -12.98 -32.29 112.14
C ASP A 234 -13.91 -31.18 112.59
N LEU A 235 -14.41 -30.33 111.74
CA LEU A 235 -15.38 -29.29 112.11
C LEU A 235 -16.77 -29.91 112.44
N ASP A 236 -17.19 -30.93 111.78
CA ASP A 236 -18.43 -31.63 112.14
C ASP A 236 -18.34 -32.20 113.60
N LYS A 237 -17.22 -32.69 114.06
CA LYS A 237 -17.02 -33.15 115.42
C LYS A 237 -17.17 -32.00 116.45
N ILE A 238 -16.61 -30.82 116.17
CA ILE A 238 -16.66 -29.71 117.09
C ILE A 238 -17.94 -28.89 117.00
N SER A 239 -18.70 -29.00 115.84
CA SER A 239 -20.03 -28.37 115.66
C SER A 239 -21.05 -28.91 116.64
N ASN A 240 -20.81 -30.09 117.26
CA ASN A 240 -21.66 -30.67 118.31
C ASN A 240 -21.45 -29.91 119.61
N TYR A 241 -20.42 -29.08 119.77
CA TYR A 241 -20.13 -28.30 120.96
C TYR A 241 -20.50 -26.79 120.77
N ASP A 242 -20.54 -26.33 119.52
CA ASP A 242 -20.92 -24.92 119.24
C ASP A 242 -21.61 -24.82 117.90
N ASP A 243 -22.93 -24.48 117.94
CA ASP A 243 -23.77 -24.38 116.72
C ASP A 243 -23.37 -23.29 115.73
N SER A 244 -22.58 -22.28 116.17
CA SER A 244 -22.09 -21.18 115.31
C SER A 244 -21.12 -21.72 114.22
N ILE A 245 -20.50 -22.86 114.45
CA ILE A 245 -19.58 -23.51 113.53
C ILE A 245 -20.32 -24.16 112.30
N LYS A 246 -21.58 -24.50 112.47
CA LYS A 246 -22.38 -25.19 111.37
C LYS A 246 -22.42 -24.37 110.07
N SER A 247 -22.51 -23.05 110.19
CA SER A 247 -22.50 -22.17 108.99
C SER A 247 -21.15 -22.25 108.16
N TYR A 248 -20.04 -22.37 108.91
CA TYR A 248 -18.71 -22.53 108.24
C TYR A 248 -18.52 -23.91 107.62
N VAL A 249 -19.09 -24.97 108.32
CA VAL A 249 -19.09 -26.30 107.72
C VAL A 249 -19.85 -26.35 106.40
N GLU A 250 -20.95 -25.68 106.32
CA GLU A 250 -21.76 -25.64 105.10
C GLU A 250 -21.01 -24.89 103.95
N ILE A 251 -20.36 -23.80 104.28
CA ILE A 251 -19.54 -23.08 103.29
C ILE A 251 -18.37 -23.96 102.74
N ILE A 252 -17.69 -24.68 103.60
CA ILE A 252 -16.59 -25.56 103.19
C ILE A 252 -17.13 -26.80 102.45
N LYS A 253 -18.30 -27.33 102.78
CA LYS A 253 -18.97 -28.39 102.01
C LYS A 253 -19.31 -27.92 100.60
N GLN A 254 -19.95 -26.76 100.47
CA GLN A 254 -20.20 -26.17 99.15
C GLN A 254 -18.96 -25.93 98.33
N SER A 255 -17.89 -25.45 98.94
CA SER A 255 -16.59 -25.26 98.27
C SER A 255 -15.99 -26.58 97.78
N SER A 256 -16.10 -27.66 98.60
CA SER A 256 -15.66 -29.00 98.22
C SER A 256 -16.44 -29.57 97.02
N ILE A 257 -17.75 -29.37 96.97
CA ILE A 257 -18.60 -29.76 95.81
C ILE A 257 -18.20 -28.98 94.58
N ALA A 258 -18.05 -27.64 94.69
CA ALA A 258 -17.62 -26.79 93.56
C ALA A 258 -16.25 -27.15 92.99
N ILE A 259 -15.31 -27.56 93.85
CA ILE A 259 -13.95 -28.07 93.39
C ILE A 259 -14.14 -29.40 92.67
N GLN A 260 -14.98 -30.30 93.14
CA GLN A 260 -15.25 -31.59 92.48
C GLN A 260 -15.90 -31.42 91.10
N ASP A 261 -16.90 -30.51 91.00
CA ASP A 261 -17.55 -30.18 89.76
C ASP A 261 -16.62 -29.54 88.76
N ALA A 262 -15.79 -28.60 89.20
CA ALA A 262 -14.74 -27.97 88.34
C ALA A 262 -13.72 -28.97 87.84
N SER A 263 -13.24 -29.87 88.74
CA SER A 263 -12.27 -30.90 88.38
C SER A 263 -12.83 -31.88 87.36
N SER A 264 -14.08 -32.33 87.55
CA SER A 264 -14.76 -33.22 86.57
C SER A 264 -15.00 -32.52 85.24
N GLY A 265 -15.34 -31.22 85.25
CA GLY A 265 -15.53 -30.46 84.05
C GLY A 265 -14.23 -30.30 83.24
N LEU A 266 -13.12 -30.06 83.93
CA LEU A 266 -11.78 -29.91 83.29
C LEU A 266 -11.31 -31.27 82.71
N LEU A 267 -11.56 -32.39 83.44
CA LEU A 267 -11.21 -33.72 82.95
C LEU A 267 -12.00 -34.08 81.67
N ASN A 268 -13.32 -33.89 81.71
CA ASN A 268 -14.18 -34.13 80.56
C ASN A 268 -13.77 -33.29 79.36
N TYR A 269 -13.33 -32.05 79.55
CA TYR A 269 -12.81 -31.20 78.51
C TYR A 269 -11.48 -31.77 77.96
N ALA A 270 -10.55 -32.21 78.80
CA ALA A 270 -9.30 -32.84 78.39
C ALA A 270 -9.49 -34.13 77.58
N ASP A 271 -10.46 -34.99 77.99
CA ASP A 271 -10.75 -36.24 77.31
C ASP A 271 -11.51 -36.02 75.97
N GLY A 272 -12.16 -34.89 75.80
CA GLY A 272 -12.85 -34.49 74.57
C GLY A 272 -11.91 -33.81 73.55
N ILE A 273 -10.63 -33.55 73.86
CA ILE A 273 -9.64 -32.97 72.93
C ILE A 273 -9.12 -34.10 72.04
N ASP A 274 -9.36 -33.96 70.72
CA ASP A 274 -8.82 -34.85 69.70
C ASP A 274 -7.32 -34.56 69.53
N ASN A 275 -6.48 -35.57 69.75
CA ASN A 275 -5.04 -35.51 69.61
C ASN A 275 -4.62 -36.43 68.48
N ASP A 276 -4.99 -36.07 67.22
CA ASP A 276 -4.56 -36.79 66.02
C ASP A 276 -3.32 -36.09 65.39
N PRO A 277 -2.12 -36.69 65.45
CA PRO A 277 -0.89 -36.12 64.85
C PRO A 277 -1.01 -35.95 63.34
N SER A 278 -1.86 -36.70 62.62
CA SER A 278 -2.04 -36.55 61.17
C SER A 278 -2.73 -35.27 60.80
N LEU A 279 -3.66 -34.80 61.68
CA LEU A 279 -4.37 -33.54 61.47
C LEU A 279 -3.47 -32.31 61.55
N ILE A 280 -2.46 -32.38 62.40
CA ILE A 280 -1.44 -31.30 62.50
C ILE A 280 -0.65 -31.20 61.23
N LEU A 281 -0.21 -32.30 60.64
CA LEU A 281 0.52 -32.33 59.37
C LEU A 281 -0.35 -31.82 58.20
N GLU A 282 -1.59 -32.22 58.12
CA GLU A 282 -2.53 -31.73 57.09
C GLU A 282 -2.71 -30.20 57.16
N VAL A 283 -2.94 -29.66 58.35
CA VAL A 283 -3.12 -28.22 58.58
C VAL A 283 -1.82 -27.45 58.24
N GLU A 284 -0.65 -28.01 58.63
CA GLU A 284 0.65 -27.41 58.33
C GLU A 284 0.93 -27.39 56.85
N GLU A 285 0.71 -28.49 56.11
CA GLU A 285 0.91 -28.58 54.66
C GLU A 285 -0.05 -27.61 53.93
N ARG A 286 -1.30 -27.52 54.38
CA ARG A 286 -2.27 -26.62 53.80
C ARG A 286 -1.89 -25.15 54.02
N LEU A 287 -1.51 -24.76 55.25
CA LEU A 287 -0.98 -23.46 55.60
C LEU A 287 0.26 -23.09 54.76
N HIS A 288 1.19 -24.04 54.65
CA HIS A 288 2.41 -23.81 53.84
C HIS A 288 2.07 -23.57 52.37
N SER A 289 1.08 -24.27 51.81
CA SER A 289 0.63 -24.10 50.43
C SER A 289 0.02 -22.72 50.23
N ILE A 290 -0.82 -22.26 51.13
CA ILE A 290 -1.45 -20.93 51.11
C ILE A 290 -0.39 -19.84 51.27
N GLU A 291 0.51 -19.97 52.25
CA GLU A 291 1.58 -19.00 52.51
C GLU A 291 2.56 -18.88 51.32
N ARG A 292 2.80 -19.97 50.57
CA ARG A 292 3.59 -19.95 49.34
C ARG A 292 2.91 -19.10 48.24
N LEU A 293 1.59 -19.24 48.08
CA LEU A 293 0.82 -18.42 47.13
C LEU A 293 0.81 -16.96 47.55
N LYS A 294 0.52 -16.68 48.85
CA LYS A 294 0.53 -15.30 49.39
C LYS A 294 1.87 -14.59 49.12
N ARG A 295 2.99 -15.25 49.41
CA ARG A 295 4.34 -14.69 49.15
C ARG A 295 4.60 -14.41 47.68
N LYS A 296 3.98 -15.19 46.78
CA LYS A 296 4.20 -15.06 45.33
C LYS A 296 3.28 -14.05 44.68
N TYR A 297 2.05 -13.91 45.18
CA TYR A 297 0.97 -13.18 44.50
C TYR A 297 0.36 -12.02 45.31
N GLY A 298 1.06 -11.45 46.31
CA GLY A 298 0.68 -10.17 46.87
C GLY A 298 0.51 -10.08 48.38
N GLY A 299 0.75 -11.17 49.15
CA GLY A 299 0.85 -11.11 50.62
C GLY A 299 -0.44 -11.46 51.36
N SER A 300 -1.62 -11.50 50.73
CA SER A 300 -2.89 -11.93 51.31
C SER A 300 -3.67 -12.83 50.35
N ILE A 301 -4.68 -13.55 50.84
CA ILE A 301 -5.56 -14.37 49.99
C ILE A 301 -6.36 -13.50 49.05
N GLU A 302 -6.81 -12.33 49.49
CA GLU A 302 -7.52 -11.36 48.65
C GLU A 302 -6.64 -10.94 47.46
N SER A 303 -5.36 -10.62 47.69
CA SER A 303 -4.44 -10.26 46.63
C SER A 303 -4.19 -11.42 45.65
N VAL A 304 -4.21 -12.67 46.10
CA VAL A 304 -4.15 -13.86 45.25
C VAL A 304 -5.35 -13.94 44.33
N HIS A 305 -6.58 -13.66 44.86
CA HIS A 305 -7.79 -13.63 44.07
C HIS A 305 -7.84 -12.43 43.09
N GLU A 306 -7.37 -11.25 43.50
CA GLU A 306 -7.24 -10.09 42.60
C GLU A 306 -6.30 -10.44 41.45
N TYR A 307 -5.14 -11.00 41.74
CA TYR A 307 -4.20 -11.45 40.71
C TYR A 307 -4.82 -12.52 39.78
N LEU A 308 -5.58 -13.46 40.32
CA LEU A 308 -6.29 -14.49 39.53
C LEU A 308 -7.23 -13.86 38.51
N ASN A 309 -8.01 -12.85 38.92
CA ASN A 309 -8.96 -12.16 38.04
C ASN A 309 -8.23 -11.35 36.96
N GLU A 310 -7.19 -10.59 37.32
CA GLU A 310 -6.37 -9.85 36.36
C GLU A 310 -5.71 -10.79 35.32
N ALA A 311 -5.18 -11.92 35.78
CA ALA A 311 -4.57 -12.91 34.91
C ALA A 311 -5.58 -13.57 33.96
N LEU A 312 -6.82 -13.78 34.38
CA LEU A 312 -7.90 -14.31 33.53
C LEU A 312 -8.33 -13.30 32.46
N GLU A 313 -8.46 -12.01 32.82
CA GLU A 313 -8.76 -10.95 31.87
C GLU A 313 -7.66 -10.82 30.82
N GLU A 314 -6.40 -10.82 31.24
CA GLU A 314 -5.26 -10.76 30.32
C GLU A 314 -5.19 -11.98 29.37
N LEU A 315 -5.48 -13.18 29.87
CA LEU A 315 -5.53 -14.40 29.05
C LEU A 315 -6.63 -14.33 27.98
N ASP A 316 -7.78 -13.76 28.32
CA ASP A 316 -8.89 -13.58 27.37
C ASP A 316 -8.52 -12.56 26.28
N GLU A 317 -7.89 -11.45 26.63
CA GLU A 317 -7.37 -10.48 25.66
C GLU A 317 -6.39 -11.12 24.67
N LEU A 318 -5.42 -11.90 25.14
CA LEU A 318 -4.45 -12.61 24.31
C LEU A 318 -5.12 -13.66 23.40
N SER A 319 -6.15 -14.34 23.89
CA SER A 319 -6.92 -15.32 23.12
C SER A 319 -7.78 -14.66 22.03
N ASN A 320 -8.23 -13.44 22.24
CA ASN A 320 -8.98 -12.67 21.24
C ASN A 320 -8.09 -12.22 20.06
N VAL A 321 -6.79 -12.00 20.28
CA VAL A 321 -5.82 -11.74 19.19
C VAL A 321 -5.75 -12.95 18.24
N ASP A 322 -5.64 -14.17 18.76
CA ASP A 322 -5.58 -15.38 17.93
C ASP A 322 -6.86 -15.55 17.08
N LYS A 323 -8.05 -15.38 17.66
CA LYS A 323 -9.33 -15.41 16.95
C LYS A 323 -9.40 -14.33 15.84
N LYS A 324 -8.84 -13.15 16.11
CA LYS A 324 -8.79 -12.06 15.13
C LYS A 324 -7.87 -12.42 13.96
N ILE A 325 -6.71 -13.02 14.23
CA ILE A 325 -5.79 -13.51 13.19
C ILE A 325 -6.49 -14.56 12.32
N ASP A 326 -7.24 -15.50 12.92
CA ASP A 326 -7.97 -16.52 12.17
C ASP A 326 -9.03 -15.91 11.25
N SER A 327 -9.83 -14.96 11.76
CA SER A 327 -10.83 -14.27 10.95
C SER A 327 -10.22 -13.48 9.79
N LEU A 328 -9.09 -12.81 10.01
CA LEU A 328 -8.39 -12.09 8.95
C LEU A 328 -7.76 -13.05 7.92
N ASN A 329 -7.30 -14.24 8.33
CA ASN A 329 -6.82 -15.26 7.39
C ASN A 329 -7.94 -15.80 6.50
N GLU A 330 -9.16 -15.97 7.01
CA GLU A 330 -10.33 -16.36 6.21
C GLU A 330 -10.67 -15.28 5.18
N GLU A 331 -10.68 -14.01 5.59
CA GLU A 331 -10.91 -12.87 4.69
C GLU A 331 -9.81 -12.75 3.63
N LYS A 332 -8.54 -12.91 4.02
CA LYS A 332 -7.40 -12.96 3.10
C LYS A 332 -7.56 -14.06 2.05
N ASN A 333 -7.96 -15.27 2.45
CA ASN A 333 -8.18 -16.39 1.54
C ASN A 333 -9.34 -16.12 0.56
N TYR A 334 -10.39 -15.47 1.02
CA TYR A 334 -11.49 -15.01 0.14
C TYR A 334 -11.00 -14.02 -0.90
N LEU A 335 -10.19 -13.01 -0.49
CA LEU A 335 -9.62 -12.02 -1.41
C LEU A 335 -8.67 -12.67 -2.43
N ILE A 336 -7.84 -13.63 -2.02
CA ILE A 336 -6.97 -14.39 -2.93
C ILE A 336 -7.81 -15.11 -3.99
N ALA A 337 -8.87 -15.79 -3.60
CA ALA A 337 -9.74 -16.50 -4.53
C ALA A 337 -10.51 -15.55 -5.48
N LYS A 338 -10.92 -14.39 -4.97
CA LYS A 338 -11.56 -13.33 -5.77
C LYS A 338 -10.57 -12.74 -6.77
N TYR A 339 -9.38 -12.36 -6.31
CA TYR A 339 -8.30 -11.82 -7.14
C TYR A 339 -7.90 -12.80 -8.24
N GLN A 340 -7.70 -14.08 -7.93
CA GLN A 340 -7.35 -15.11 -8.89
C GLN A 340 -8.34 -15.16 -10.05
N ARG A 341 -9.64 -15.20 -9.74
CA ARG A 341 -10.69 -15.25 -10.79
C ARG A 341 -10.69 -14.02 -11.68
N LEU A 342 -10.55 -12.82 -11.08
CA LEU A 342 -10.51 -11.56 -11.82
C LEU A 342 -9.27 -11.50 -12.73
N ALA A 343 -8.10 -11.87 -12.19
CA ALA A 343 -6.84 -11.85 -12.91
C ALA A 343 -6.81 -12.87 -14.05
N ASP A 344 -7.36 -14.07 -13.87
CA ASP A 344 -7.49 -15.10 -14.93
C ASP A 344 -8.40 -14.62 -16.05
N ASP A 345 -9.52 -13.97 -15.72
CA ASP A 345 -10.44 -13.44 -16.72
C ASP A 345 -9.79 -12.32 -17.53
N VAL A 346 -9.07 -11.40 -16.86
CA VAL A 346 -8.33 -10.32 -17.52
C VAL A 346 -7.19 -10.87 -18.37
N HIS A 347 -6.41 -11.84 -17.89
CA HIS A 347 -5.36 -12.51 -18.65
C HIS A 347 -5.90 -13.12 -19.96
N ARG A 348 -7.01 -13.84 -19.86
CA ARG A 348 -7.66 -14.48 -21.04
C ARG A 348 -8.08 -13.44 -22.08
N ILE A 349 -8.68 -12.31 -21.65
CA ILE A 349 -9.09 -11.24 -22.56
C ILE A 349 -7.86 -10.58 -23.19
N ARG A 350 -6.83 -10.23 -22.41
CA ARG A 350 -5.57 -9.67 -22.91
C ARG A 350 -4.93 -10.57 -23.96
N SER A 351 -4.81 -11.87 -23.68
CA SER A 351 -4.18 -12.84 -24.56
C SER A 351 -4.90 -13.01 -25.90
N ASN A 352 -6.25 -12.96 -25.89
CA ASN A 352 -7.04 -13.04 -27.11
C ASN A 352 -6.94 -11.74 -27.92
N SER A 353 -7.08 -10.58 -27.28
CA SER A 353 -7.04 -9.31 -27.97
C SER A 353 -5.64 -8.93 -28.45
N ALA A 354 -4.58 -9.43 -27.81
CA ALA A 354 -3.20 -9.19 -28.25
C ALA A 354 -3.00 -9.63 -29.70
N LYS A 355 -3.52 -10.80 -30.10
CA LYS A 355 -3.41 -11.31 -31.46
C LYS A 355 -4.15 -10.43 -32.47
N GLU A 356 -5.32 -9.96 -32.10
CA GLU A 356 -6.11 -9.05 -32.94
C GLU A 356 -5.38 -7.71 -33.16
N ILE A 357 -4.79 -7.15 -32.09
CA ILE A 357 -4.00 -5.93 -32.17
C ILE A 357 -2.76 -6.13 -33.04
N GLU A 358 -2.04 -7.25 -32.87
CA GLU A 358 -0.87 -7.60 -33.68
C GLU A 358 -1.21 -7.61 -35.17
N GLU A 359 -2.30 -8.27 -35.55
CA GLU A 359 -2.76 -8.32 -36.93
C GLU A 359 -3.15 -6.95 -37.49
N GLN A 360 -3.89 -6.16 -36.71
CA GLN A 360 -4.30 -4.81 -37.12
C GLN A 360 -3.09 -3.89 -37.31
N ILE A 361 -2.13 -3.91 -36.37
CA ILE A 361 -0.91 -3.09 -36.48
C ILE A 361 -0.05 -3.54 -37.67
N GLN A 362 0.10 -4.84 -37.90
CA GLN A 362 0.86 -5.34 -39.04
C GLN A 362 0.21 -4.94 -40.39
N ASN A 363 -1.11 -4.96 -40.47
CA ASN A 363 -1.83 -4.49 -41.65
C ASN A 363 -1.63 -2.98 -41.89
N GLU A 364 -1.71 -2.15 -40.84
CA GLU A 364 -1.43 -0.71 -40.96
C GLU A 364 0.05 -0.46 -41.37
N MET A 365 0.99 -1.23 -40.84
CA MET A 365 2.39 -1.14 -41.24
C MET A 365 2.61 -1.52 -42.73
N PHE A 366 1.91 -2.52 -43.19
CA PHE A 366 1.92 -2.90 -44.62
C PHE A 366 1.44 -1.74 -45.49
N GLU A 367 0.33 -1.11 -45.15
CA GLU A 367 -0.18 0.08 -45.87
C GLU A 367 0.81 1.25 -45.83
N LEU A 368 1.55 1.45 -44.74
CA LEU A 368 2.58 2.48 -44.59
C LEU A 368 3.93 2.13 -45.23
N ASN A 369 3.95 1.15 -46.16
CA ASN A 369 5.12 0.69 -46.89
C ASN A 369 6.24 0.09 -46.00
N ILE A 370 5.82 -0.63 -44.94
CA ILE A 370 6.69 -1.45 -44.09
C ILE A 370 6.19 -2.92 -44.12
N PRO A 371 6.19 -3.57 -45.29
CA PRO A 371 5.42 -4.79 -45.52
C PRO A 371 5.95 -6.05 -44.84
N LYS A 372 7.17 -5.99 -44.27
CA LYS A 372 7.83 -7.16 -43.67
C LYS A 372 8.02 -7.00 -42.16
N ALA A 373 7.45 -5.95 -41.60
CA ALA A 373 7.50 -5.71 -40.17
C ALA A 373 6.73 -6.77 -39.39
N GLN A 374 7.27 -7.10 -38.21
CA GLN A 374 6.60 -7.94 -37.22
C GLN A 374 6.37 -7.12 -35.95
N PHE A 375 5.14 -7.14 -35.47
CA PHE A 375 4.78 -6.57 -34.18
C PHE A 375 4.25 -7.70 -33.30
N VAL A 376 4.75 -7.80 -32.08
CA VAL A 376 4.41 -8.86 -31.12
C VAL A 376 4.10 -8.26 -29.76
N ILE A 377 3.00 -8.65 -29.17
CA ILE A 377 2.62 -8.32 -27.80
C ILE A 377 2.96 -9.52 -26.91
N SER A 378 4.10 -9.41 -26.22
CA SER A 378 4.52 -10.44 -25.29
C SER A 378 3.76 -10.29 -23.96
N ILE A 379 3.02 -11.32 -23.56
CA ILE A 379 2.36 -11.44 -22.26
C ILE A 379 3.05 -12.56 -21.52
N THR A 380 3.77 -12.22 -20.45
CA THR A 380 4.55 -13.15 -19.63
C THR A 380 4.20 -12.99 -18.15
N ASN A 381 4.56 -13.99 -17.37
CA ASN A 381 4.36 -14.01 -15.92
C ASN A 381 5.70 -14.24 -15.24
N LYS A 382 5.95 -13.56 -14.14
CA LYS A 382 7.16 -13.75 -13.36
C LYS A 382 6.88 -14.76 -12.24
N ASN A 383 7.63 -15.87 -12.21
CA ASN A 383 7.47 -16.89 -11.18
C ASN A 383 7.81 -16.37 -9.79
N ASP A 384 6.98 -16.74 -8.83
CA ASP A 384 7.18 -16.57 -7.38
C ASP A 384 6.63 -17.80 -6.65
N PRO A 385 7.49 -18.75 -6.26
CA PRO A 385 7.07 -19.99 -5.58
C PRO A 385 6.32 -19.77 -4.26
N GLN A 386 6.48 -18.60 -3.64
CA GLN A 386 5.82 -18.26 -2.37
C GLN A 386 4.46 -17.58 -2.58
N SER A 387 4.13 -17.20 -3.80
CA SER A 387 2.87 -16.55 -4.11
C SER A 387 1.67 -17.48 -3.96
N ASN A 388 0.58 -16.93 -3.41
CA ASN A 388 -0.72 -17.60 -3.34
C ASN A 388 -1.52 -17.49 -4.65
N ILE A 389 -1.13 -16.59 -5.55
CA ILE A 389 -1.72 -16.45 -6.88
C ILE A 389 -0.96 -17.34 -7.85
N ARG A 390 -1.69 -18.07 -8.68
CA ARG A 390 -1.11 -19.09 -9.57
C ARG A 390 -1.51 -18.89 -11.03
N PHE A 391 -0.57 -19.15 -11.92
CA PHE A 391 -0.79 -19.33 -13.34
C PHE A 391 -0.22 -20.67 -13.77
N ASP A 392 -1.00 -21.51 -14.46
CA ASP A 392 -0.62 -22.88 -14.84
C ASP A 392 -0.06 -23.72 -13.67
N ASN A 393 -0.66 -23.59 -12.48
CA ASN A 393 -0.25 -24.22 -11.22
C ASN A 393 1.10 -23.76 -10.64
N VAL A 394 1.73 -22.75 -11.23
CA VAL A 394 2.96 -22.12 -10.73
C VAL A 394 2.62 -20.81 -10.02
N GLY A 395 3.18 -20.58 -8.84
CA GLY A 395 3.03 -19.29 -8.15
C GLY A 395 3.66 -18.15 -8.96
N VAL A 396 2.96 -17.01 -9.06
CA VAL A 396 3.40 -15.86 -9.87
C VAL A 396 3.37 -14.57 -9.07
N VAL A 397 4.26 -13.65 -9.41
CA VAL A 397 4.22 -12.26 -8.90
C VAL A 397 2.94 -11.60 -9.40
N PHE A 398 2.22 -10.95 -8.50
CA PHE A 398 0.99 -10.26 -8.81
C PHE A 398 0.99 -8.81 -8.29
N GLY A 399 0.08 -8.00 -8.78
CA GLY A 399 0.03 -6.58 -8.45
C GLY A 399 -1.33 -5.93 -8.74
N PRO A 400 -1.42 -4.60 -8.68
CA PRO A 400 -2.69 -3.88 -8.85
C PRO A 400 -3.33 -4.02 -10.23
N LYS A 401 -2.60 -4.54 -11.24
CA LYS A 401 -3.11 -4.75 -12.61
C LYS A 401 -3.18 -6.21 -13.02
N GLY A 402 -3.18 -7.13 -12.06
CA GLY A 402 -3.10 -8.56 -12.32
C GLY A 402 -1.67 -9.10 -12.21
N TYR A 403 -1.43 -10.25 -12.80
CA TYR A 403 -0.13 -10.93 -12.77
C TYR A 403 0.62 -10.89 -14.11
N ASP A 404 0.03 -10.26 -15.16
CA ASP A 404 0.63 -10.16 -16.48
C ASP A 404 1.70 -9.08 -16.56
N GLN A 405 2.80 -9.41 -17.22
CA GLN A 405 3.80 -8.46 -17.70
C GLN A 405 3.65 -8.33 -19.21
N VAL A 406 3.21 -7.17 -19.67
CA VAL A 406 2.95 -6.90 -21.09
C VAL A 406 4.09 -6.06 -21.65
N GLU A 407 4.73 -6.54 -22.71
CA GLU A 407 5.77 -5.78 -23.41
C GLU A 407 5.59 -5.90 -24.94
N PHE A 408 5.72 -4.77 -25.63
CA PHE A 408 5.63 -4.69 -27.08
C PHE A 408 7.00 -4.87 -27.71
N PHE A 409 7.04 -5.75 -28.71
CA PHE A 409 8.22 -6.10 -29.49
C PHE A 409 8.00 -5.79 -30.96
N PHE A 410 9.08 -5.44 -31.64
CA PHE A 410 9.05 -5.08 -33.05
C PHE A 410 10.31 -5.57 -33.77
N SER A 411 10.14 -5.96 -35.04
CA SER A 411 11.21 -6.17 -36.01
C SER A 411 10.82 -5.55 -37.36
N ALA A 412 11.73 -4.78 -37.97
CA ALA A 412 11.52 -4.21 -39.29
C ALA A 412 11.83 -5.21 -40.41
N ASN A 413 12.70 -6.18 -40.17
CA ASN A 413 13.25 -7.08 -41.18
C ASN A 413 12.81 -8.53 -40.96
N PRO A 414 12.46 -9.24 -42.01
CA PRO A 414 12.17 -10.67 -41.94
C PRO A 414 13.44 -11.45 -41.52
N GLY A 415 13.27 -12.37 -40.59
CA GLY A 415 14.36 -13.21 -40.08
C GLY A 415 15.15 -12.62 -38.91
N GLU A 416 14.90 -11.37 -38.51
CA GLU A 416 15.36 -10.81 -37.25
C GLU A 416 14.35 -11.08 -36.15
N SER A 417 14.83 -11.53 -34.99
CA SER A 417 13.97 -11.68 -33.81
C SER A 417 13.42 -10.33 -33.36
N PRO A 418 12.12 -10.20 -33.07
CA PRO A 418 11.54 -8.97 -32.53
C PRO A 418 12.26 -8.51 -31.27
N LYS A 419 12.59 -7.22 -31.18
CA LYS A 419 13.25 -6.58 -30.05
C LYS A 419 12.25 -5.70 -29.29
N PRO A 420 12.45 -5.47 -28.00
CA PRO A 420 11.62 -4.53 -27.25
C PRO A 420 11.48 -3.20 -27.98
N LEU A 421 10.26 -2.68 -28.06
CA LEU A 421 9.95 -1.42 -28.72
C LEU A 421 10.83 -0.27 -28.19
N SER A 422 11.10 -0.30 -26.89
CA SER A 422 11.98 0.67 -26.20
C SER A 422 13.44 0.71 -26.69
N LYS A 423 13.89 -0.29 -27.47
CA LYS A 423 15.26 -0.41 -27.98
C LYS A 423 15.39 -0.11 -29.47
N ILE A 424 14.33 0.33 -30.13
CA ILE A 424 14.36 0.68 -31.54
C ILE A 424 15.07 2.02 -31.71
N ALA A 425 15.99 2.08 -32.68
CA ALA A 425 16.71 3.32 -33.02
C ALA A 425 15.75 4.32 -33.67
N SER A 426 15.93 5.62 -33.38
CA SER A 426 15.15 6.73 -33.96
C SER A 426 15.39 6.92 -35.47
N GLY A 427 14.36 7.37 -36.19
CA GLY A 427 14.41 7.70 -37.61
C GLY A 427 13.02 7.70 -38.25
N GLY A 428 12.91 8.07 -39.50
CA GLY A 428 11.63 8.14 -40.22
C GLY A 428 10.83 6.83 -40.23
N GLU A 429 11.50 5.65 -40.20
CA GLU A 429 10.82 4.36 -40.05
C GLU A 429 10.12 4.24 -38.70
N VAL A 430 10.77 4.68 -37.62
CA VAL A 430 10.17 4.65 -36.28
C VAL A 430 8.93 5.55 -36.21
N SER A 431 8.99 6.74 -36.82
CA SER A 431 7.83 7.64 -36.88
C SER A 431 6.64 6.99 -37.60
N ARG A 432 6.87 6.24 -38.67
CA ARG A 432 5.82 5.49 -39.39
C ARG A 432 5.30 4.28 -38.61
N ILE A 433 6.18 3.55 -37.92
CA ILE A 433 5.78 2.47 -37.01
C ILE A 433 4.88 3.04 -35.92
N MET A 434 5.27 4.17 -35.33
CA MET A 434 4.45 4.83 -34.33
C MET A 434 3.12 5.31 -34.89
N LEU A 435 3.10 5.81 -36.12
CA LEU A 435 1.84 6.16 -36.79
C LEU A 435 0.93 4.94 -36.94
N ALA A 436 1.45 3.78 -37.38
CA ALA A 436 0.68 2.54 -37.48
C ALA A 436 0.08 2.13 -36.12
N ILE A 437 0.93 2.10 -35.08
CA ILE A 437 0.51 1.72 -33.74
C ILE A 437 -0.56 2.70 -33.21
N LYS A 438 -0.31 4.01 -33.37
CA LYS A 438 -1.24 5.06 -32.90
C LYS A 438 -2.55 5.06 -33.69
N SER A 439 -2.54 4.70 -34.97
CA SER A 439 -3.77 4.57 -35.78
C SER A 439 -4.67 3.46 -35.27
N VAL A 440 -4.12 2.31 -34.89
CA VAL A 440 -4.86 1.18 -34.32
C VAL A 440 -5.32 1.50 -32.90
N LEU A 441 -4.41 2.02 -32.06
CA LEU A 441 -4.67 2.26 -30.64
C LEU A 441 -5.29 3.64 -30.34
N LYS A 442 -5.73 4.42 -31.35
CA LYS A 442 -6.17 5.81 -31.22
C LYS A 442 -7.24 6.06 -30.16
N LYS A 443 -8.17 5.13 -29.96
CA LYS A 443 -9.21 5.20 -28.92
C LYS A 443 -8.70 4.87 -27.53
N SER A 444 -7.67 4.02 -27.46
CA SER A 444 -7.05 3.55 -26.21
C SER A 444 -5.89 4.44 -25.77
N ASP A 445 -5.42 5.33 -26.64
CA ASP A 445 -4.34 6.25 -26.35
C ASP A 445 -4.87 7.44 -25.51
N PRO A 446 -4.34 7.66 -24.29
CA PRO A 446 -4.79 8.75 -23.44
C PRO A 446 -4.32 10.13 -23.95
N VAL A 447 -3.27 10.15 -24.79
CA VAL A 447 -2.63 11.42 -25.21
C VAL A 447 -3.43 12.08 -26.31
N PRO A 448 -3.87 13.35 -26.13
CA PRO A 448 -4.72 14.03 -27.10
C PRO A 448 -3.98 14.63 -28.30
N THR A 449 -2.67 14.92 -28.17
CA THR A 449 -1.87 15.56 -29.22
C THR A 449 -0.70 14.67 -29.64
N LEU A 450 -0.54 14.47 -30.93
CA LEU A 450 0.54 13.69 -31.54
C LEU A 450 1.39 14.59 -32.43
N VAL A 451 2.68 14.56 -32.24
CA VAL A 451 3.64 15.40 -32.98
C VAL A 451 4.59 14.51 -33.76
N PHE A 452 4.60 14.66 -35.09
CA PHE A 452 5.44 13.88 -35.97
C PHE A 452 6.51 14.75 -36.62
N ASP A 453 7.76 14.36 -36.45
CA ASP A 453 8.93 14.91 -37.18
C ASP A 453 9.56 13.78 -38.00
N GLU A 454 10.13 14.14 -39.18
CA GLU A 454 10.81 13.21 -40.10
C GLU A 454 9.96 12.00 -40.56
N ILE A 455 8.64 12.04 -40.46
CA ILE A 455 7.79 10.92 -40.89
C ILE A 455 7.90 10.63 -42.39
N ASP A 456 8.26 11.61 -43.17
CA ASP A 456 8.45 11.63 -44.60
C ASP A 456 9.89 11.24 -45.04
N ALA A 457 10.78 10.96 -44.08
CA ALA A 457 12.15 10.56 -44.39
C ALA A 457 12.22 9.21 -45.13
N GLY A 458 12.82 9.21 -46.32
CA GLY A 458 13.03 7.99 -47.12
C GLY A 458 11.78 7.46 -47.83
N ILE A 459 10.72 8.25 -47.95
CA ILE A 459 9.50 7.86 -48.72
C ILE A 459 9.19 8.91 -49.81
N SER A 460 8.47 8.47 -50.84
CA SER A 460 7.94 9.32 -51.91
C SER A 460 6.75 8.64 -52.60
N GLY A 461 6.08 9.36 -53.50
CA GLY A 461 5.01 8.81 -54.33
C GLY A 461 3.89 8.15 -53.52
N GLN A 462 3.55 6.89 -53.80
CA GLN A 462 2.43 6.15 -53.21
C GLN A 462 2.60 5.98 -51.68
N ALA A 463 3.83 5.74 -51.21
CA ALA A 463 4.07 5.63 -49.76
C ALA A 463 3.75 6.91 -49.01
N ALA A 464 4.08 8.08 -49.58
CA ALA A 464 3.75 9.37 -48.99
C ALA A 464 2.23 9.64 -48.97
N GLU A 465 1.52 9.15 -49.97
CA GLU A 465 0.05 9.24 -50.02
C GLU A 465 -0.58 8.43 -48.91
N LYS A 466 -0.15 7.19 -48.71
CA LYS A 466 -0.63 6.32 -47.62
C LYS A 466 -0.34 6.92 -46.22
N VAL A 467 0.84 7.49 -46.02
CA VAL A 467 1.17 8.20 -44.78
C VAL A 467 0.24 9.40 -44.57
N SER A 468 -0.05 10.16 -45.65
CA SER A 468 -0.95 11.32 -45.59
C SER A 468 -2.39 10.93 -45.22
N GLU A 469 -2.90 9.82 -45.79
CA GLU A 469 -4.21 9.26 -45.44
C GLU A 469 -4.29 8.81 -43.96
N ALA A 470 -3.23 8.17 -43.46
CA ALA A 470 -3.18 7.71 -42.07
C ALA A 470 -3.15 8.91 -41.10
N LEU A 471 -2.37 9.97 -41.38
CA LEU A 471 -2.35 11.21 -40.59
C LEU A 471 -3.71 11.90 -40.59
N GLU A 472 -4.37 11.99 -41.75
CA GLU A 472 -5.72 12.57 -41.89
C GLU A 472 -6.76 11.78 -41.09
N LYS A 473 -6.74 10.43 -41.15
CA LYS A 473 -7.63 9.57 -40.34
C LYS A 473 -7.38 9.74 -38.84
N LEU A 474 -6.14 9.84 -38.44
CA LEU A 474 -5.75 10.00 -37.05
C LEU A 474 -6.17 11.36 -36.51
N SER A 475 -6.10 12.41 -37.34
CA SER A 475 -6.44 13.78 -36.96
C SER A 475 -7.95 14.01 -36.69
N LYS A 476 -8.81 13.08 -37.10
CA LYS A 476 -10.24 13.15 -36.76
C LYS A 476 -10.53 12.89 -35.28
N ASP A 477 -9.66 12.14 -34.62
CA ASP A 477 -9.81 11.77 -33.22
C ASP A 477 -8.77 12.47 -32.30
N LYS A 478 -7.64 12.92 -32.87
CA LYS A 478 -6.50 13.50 -32.16
C LYS A 478 -6.08 14.84 -32.79
N GLN A 479 -5.46 15.73 -32.04
CA GLN A 479 -4.73 16.85 -32.59
C GLN A 479 -3.39 16.34 -33.14
N VAL A 480 -3.14 16.51 -34.44
CA VAL A 480 -1.91 16.03 -35.10
C VAL A 480 -1.11 17.22 -35.63
N ILE A 481 0.15 17.30 -35.23
CA ILE A 481 1.11 18.29 -35.74
C ILE A 481 2.22 17.55 -36.49
N CYS A 482 2.44 17.90 -37.74
CA CYS A 482 3.45 17.22 -38.57
C CYS A 482 4.33 18.20 -39.32
N ILE A 483 5.65 18.00 -39.27
CA ILE A 483 6.61 18.65 -40.17
C ILE A 483 6.79 17.79 -41.40
N THR A 484 6.70 18.37 -42.57
CA THR A 484 6.93 17.65 -43.83
C THR A 484 7.52 18.56 -44.91
N HIS A 485 8.22 17.93 -45.85
CA HIS A 485 8.64 18.51 -47.11
C HIS A 485 7.94 17.88 -48.32
N LEU A 486 7.02 16.92 -48.06
CA LEU A 486 6.29 16.24 -49.12
C LEU A 486 4.93 16.88 -49.39
N PRO A 487 4.66 17.22 -50.68
CA PRO A 487 3.42 17.86 -51.09
C PRO A 487 2.16 16.97 -50.85
N GLN A 488 2.30 15.65 -50.93
CA GLN A 488 1.21 14.69 -50.63
C GLN A 488 0.69 14.87 -49.20
N ILE A 489 1.59 14.96 -48.21
CA ILE A 489 1.24 15.14 -46.82
C ILE A 489 0.69 16.57 -46.59
N ALA A 490 1.37 17.59 -47.18
CA ALA A 490 0.97 18.98 -47.04
C ALA A 490 -0.45 19.26 -47.61
N SER A 491 -0.85 18.50 -48.65
CA SER A 491 -2.17 18.66 -49.29
C SER A 491 -3.34 18.26 -48.39
N LYS A 492 -3.13 17.37 -47.42
CA LYS A 492 -4.16 16.89 -46.48
C LYS A 492 -4.39 17.82 -45.28
N ALA A 493 -3.57 18.88 -45.14
CA ALA A 493 -3.62 19.78 -43.99
C ALA A 493 -4.99 20.45 -43.78
N ASP A 494 -5.58 20.32 -42.61
CA ASP A 494 -6.66 21.20 -42.18
C ASP A 494 -6.10 22.61 -41.97
N HIS A 495 -4.97 22.67 -41.29
CA HIS A 495 -4.26 23.91 -40.98
C HIS A 495 -2.80 23.84 -41.48
N HIS A 496 -2.35 24.87 -42.18
CA HIS A 496 -1.00 24.92 -42.73
C HIS A 496 -0.28 26.13 -42.16
N ILE A 497 0.81 25.90 -41.46
CA ILE A 497 1.74 26.92 -40.95
C ILE A 497 2.96 26.95 -41.85
N TYR A 498 3.29 28.12 -42.37
CA TYR A 498 4.50 28.37 -43.15
C TYR A 498 5.52 29.11 -42.30
N ILE A 499 6.73 28.58 -42.25
CA ILE A 499 7.85 29.15 -41.52
C ILE A 499 8.86 29.75 -42.50
N SER A 500 9.11 31.05 -42.35
CA SER A 500 10.11 31.79 -43.14
C SER A 500 11.20 32.39 -42.24
N LYS A 501 12.36 32.66 -42.87
CA LYS A 501 13.42 33.47 -42.30
C LYS A 501 13.39 34.82 -42.94
N GLU A 502 13.42 35.87 -42.15
CA GLU A 502 13.57 37.23 -42.58
C GLU A 502 14.81 37.85 -41.92
N ILE A 503 15.47 38.75 -42.62
CA ILE A 503 16.59 39.55 -42.07
C ILE A 503 16.02 40.90 -41.67
N ASP A 504 15.96 41.16 -40.37
CA ASP A 504 15.53 42.43 -39.81
C ASP A 504 16.70 43.02 -38.99
N ASN A 505 17.16 44.22 -39.36
CA ASN A 505 18.28 44.92 -38.70
C ASN A 505 19.52 44.04 -38.50
N GLU A 506 20.00 43.37 -39.57
CA GLU A 506 21.14 42.44 -39.58
C GLU A 506 20.98 41.18 -38.69
N LYS A 507 19.77 40.93 -38.18
CA LYS A 507 19.48 39.74 -37.37
C LYS A 507 18.47 38.87 -38.09
N THR A 508 18.68 37.55 -38.01
CA THR A 508 17.70 36.58 -38.50
C THR A 508 16.51 36.50 -37.53
N VAL A 509 15.31 36.72 -38.09
CA VAL A 509 14.02 36.57 -37.38
C VAL A 509 13.25 35.46 -38.05
N VAL A 510 12.73 34.54 -37.24
CA VAL A 510 11.82 33.46 -37.67
C VAL A 510 10.38 33.98 -37.56
N ARG A 511 9.64 33.87 -38.64
CA ARG A 511 8.20 34.12 -38.65
C ARG A 511 7.44 32.84 -38.98
N ALA A 512 6.28 32.71 -38.37
CA ALA A 512 5.36 31.61 -38.65
C ALA A 512 3.97 32.22 -38.83
N ARG A 513 3.25 31.78 -39.85
CA ARG A 513 1.88 32.25 -40.14
C ARG A 513 1.01 31.14 -40.71
N TYR A 514 -0.24 31.20 -40.41
CA TYR A 514 -1.24 30.34 -41.05
C TYR A 514 -1.46 30.78 -42.48
N LEU A 515 -1.57 29.81 -43.38
CA LEU A 515 -1.85 30.05 -44.79
C LEU A 515 -3.36 30.00 -45.04
N SER A 516 -3.81 30.96 -45.89
CA SER A 516 -5.16 30.88 -46.52
C SER A 516 -5.21 29.73 -47.53
N GLU A 517 -6.37 29.34 -48.02
CA GLU A 517 -6.51 28.23 -48.96
C GLU A 517 -5.72 28.43 -50.27
N ASP A 518 -5.71 29.67 -50.80
CA ASP A 518 -4.92 29.99 -52.00
C ASP A 518 -3.40 29.91 -51.71
N GLU A 519 -2.96 30.41 -50.56
CA GLU A 519 -1.57 30.32 -50.14
C GLU A 519 -1.13 28.88 -49.87
N LYS A 520 -2.01 28.00 -49.37
CA LYS A 520 -1.73 26.56 -49.24
C LYS A 520 -1.40 25.95 -50.59
N VAL A 521 -2.16 26.26 -51.65
CA VAL A 521 -1.90 25.77 -52.99
C VAL A 521 -0.54 26.24 -53.48
N HIS A 522 -0.18 27.48 -53.23
CA HIS A 522 1.15 28.02 -53.59
C HIS A 522 2.27 27.29 -52.79
N ALA A 523 2.12 27.13 -51.49
CA ALA A 523 3.12 26.43 -50.66
C ALA A 523 3.28 24.95 -51.06
N ILE A 524 2.18 24.27 -51.45
CA ILE A 524 2.25 22.90 -51.98
C ILE A 524 2.96 22.89 -53.33
N ALA A 525 2.69 23.84 -54.22
CA ALA A 525 3.37 23.96 -55.51
C ALA A 525 4.88 24.22 -55.36
N GLU A 526 5.28 25.03 -54.38
CA GLU A 526 6.67 25.28 -54.01
C GLU A 526 7.41 24.00 -53.61
N LEU A 527 6.75 23.08 -52.87
CA LEU A 527 7.32 21.77 -52.51
C LEU A 527 7.62 20.88 -53.72
N PHE A 528 6.86 21.02 -54.83
CA PHE A 528 7.13 20.30 -56.08
C PHE A 528 8.21 20.94 -56.96
N SER A 529 8.19 22.26 -57.06
CA SER A 529 8.88 23.01 -58.12
C SER A 529 10.05 23.85 -57.61
N GLY A 530 10.18 24.02 -56.30
CA GLY A 530 11.08 25.00 -55.69
C GLY A 530 10.54 26.44 -55.81
N GLU A 531 11.39 27.43 -55.65
CA GLU A 531 11.03 28.86 -55.62
C GLU A 531 10.35 29.38 -56.91
N ILE A 532 10.68 28.77 -58.07
CA ILE A 532 10.07 29.14 -59.35
C ILE A 532 8.93 28.17 -59.65
N ILE A 533 7.67 28.64 -59.46
CA ILE A 533 6.48 27.85 -59.58
C ILE A 533 5.88 28.00 -61.01
N PRO A 534 5.96 26.95 -61.88
CA PRO A 534 5.31 26.97 -63.18
C PRO A 534 3.79 26.81 -63.05
N SER A 535 3.03 27.24 -64.07
CA SER A 535 1.57 27.10 -64.13
C SER A 535 1.08 25.66 -63.97
N GLU A 536 1.82 24.69 -64.49
CA GLU A 536 1.57 23.24 -64.34
C GLU A 536 1.73 22.81 -62.89
N GLY A 537 2.71 23.32 -62.16
CA GLY A 537 2.93 23.06 -60.74
C GLY A 537 1.75 23.52 -59.87
N LEU A 538 1.22 24.72 -60.16
CA LEU A 538 0.01 25.24 -59.50
C LEU A 538 -1.20 24.39 -59.79
N ASN A 539 -1.38 23.92 -61.04
CA ASN A 539 -2.52 23.07 -61.41
C ASN A 539 -2.42 21.69 -60.67
N THR A 540 -1.23 21.13 -60.62
CA THR A 540 -0.95 19.89 -59.89
C THR A 540 -1.27 20.04 -58.39
N ALA A 541 -0.79 21.14 -57.77
CA ALA A 541 -1.10 21.44 -56.35
C ALA A 541 -2.59 21.58 -56.07
N LYS A 542 -3.34 22.24 -57.01
CA LYS A 542 -4.80 22.31 -56.94
C LYS A 542 -5.48 20.95 -57.00
N GLN A 543 -5.02 20.07 -57.90
CA GLN A 543 -5.54 18.70 -58.00
C GLN A 543 -5.32 17.92 -56.71
N PHE A 544 -4.09 17.93 -56.15
CA PHE A 544 -3.79 17.31 -54.86
C PHE A 544 -4.70 17.81 -53.73
N ARG A 545 -4.90 19.14 -53.66
CA ARG A 545 -5.78 19.74 -52.64
C ARG A 545 -7.26 19.38 -52.82
N THR A 546 -7.71 19.28 -54.09
CA THR A 546 -9.10 18.91 -54.40
C THR A 546 -9.34 17.44 -54.05
N GLN A 547 -8.41 16.53 -54.43
CA GLN A 547 -8.51 15.11 -54.08
C GLN A 547 -8.42 14.87 -52.57
N ALA A 548 -7.71 15.71 -51.83
CA ALA A 548 -7.61 15.62 -50.40
C ALA A 548 -8.89 16.03 -49.63
N ARG A 549 -9.81 16.76 -50.26
CA ARG A 549 -11.06 17.26 -49.66
C ARG A 549 -12.34 16.53 -50.12
N GLY A 550 -12.23 15.72 -51.15
CA GLY A 550 -13.33 14.87 -51.67
C GLY A 550 -13.32 13.49 -51.07
#